data_65e2e07dd1c48f83d6057ce349fe14e2
#
_entry.id   65e2e07dd1c48f83d6057ce349fe14e2
#
_cell.length_a   1.000
_cell.length_b   1.000
_cell.length_c   1.000
_cell.angle_alpha   90.00
_cell.angle_beta   90.00
_cell.angle_gamma   90.00
#
_symmetry.space_group_name_H-M   'P 1'
#
loop_
_entity.id
_entity.type
_entity.pdbx_description
1 polymer ?
#
loop_
_entity_poly.entity_id
_entity_poly.type
_entity_poly.pdbx_seq_one_letter_code
_entity_poly.pdbx_strand_id
1 'polypeptide(L)' 'MDDKKYIELYDLMVEYGVCTEEEIALVCSINGTNLYSLECILFSRTGWRSLDQWKEMELNLEG' A
#
# COMPACT_ATOMS: atom_id res chain seq x y z
N MET A 1 -16.21 -2.14 -0.37
CA MET A 1 -15.60 -1.97 -0.30
C MET A 1 -14.19 -1.98 -0.47
N ASP A 2 -13.50 -1.55 0.48
CA ASP A 2 -12.10 -1.32 0.31
C ASP A 2 -11.28 -2.54 0.57
N ASP A 3 -11.91 -3.65 0.87
CA ASP A 3 -11.16 -4.87 1.18
C ASP A 3 -10.28 -5.32 0.03
N LYS A 4 -10.79 -5.23 -1.19
CA LYS A 4 -9.99 -5.66 -2.32
C LYS A 4 -8.79 -4.76 -2.54
N LYS A 5 -8.97 -3.45 -2.42
CA LYS A 5 -7.86 -2.55 -2.60
C LYS A 5 -6.85 -2.70 -1.47
N TYR A 6 -7.32 -2.96 -0.27
CA TYR A 6 -6.43 -3.18 0.86
C TYR A 6 -5.54 -4.39 0.60
N ILE A 7 -6.13 -5.49 0.18
CA ILE A 7 -5.38 -6.71 -0.06
C ILE A 7 -4.42 -6.53 -1.23
N GLU A 8 -4.88 -5.87 -2.29
CA GLU A 8 -4.04 -5.67 -3.45
C GLU A 8 -2.84 -4.79 -3.11
N LEU A 9 -3.07 -3.71 -2.42
CA LEU A 9 -2.00 -2.81 -2.05
C LEU A 9 -1.02 -3.50 -1.09
N TYR A 10 -1.55 -4.26 -0.14
CA TYR A 10 -0.74 -5.01 0.80
C TYR A 10 0.20 -5.95 0.04
N ASP A 11 -0.37 -6.74 -0.88
CA ASP A 11 0.42 -7.69 -1.63
C ASP A 11 1.50 -7.01 -2.45
N LEU A 12 1.16 -5.94 -3.13
CA LEU A 12 2.11 -5.24 -3.98
C LEU A 12 3.22 -4.61 -3.16
N MET A 13 2.89 -4.02 -2.03
CA MET A 13 3.90 -3.38 -1.20
C MET A 13 4.90 -4.39 -0.68
N VAL A 14 4.44 -5.55 -0.29
CA VAL A 14 5.32 -6.58 0.20
C VAL A 14 6.13 -7.20 -0.94
N GLU A 15 5.46 -7.45 -2.05
CA GLU A 15 6.11 -8.10 -3.17
C GLU A 15 7.20 -7.23 -3.78
N TYR A 16 6.96 -5.93 -3.87
CA TYR A 16 7.94 -5.03 -4.46
C TYR A 16 8.93 -4.50 -3.44
N GLY A 17 8.83 -4.93 -2.21
CA GLY A 17 9.79 -4.52 -1.20
C GLY A 17 9.63 -3.10 -0.70
N VAL A 18 8.45 -2.52 -0.86
CA VAL A 18 8.20 -1.19 -0.35
C VAL A 18 8.27 -1.22 1.16
N CYS A 19 7.73 -2.25 1.78
CA CYS A 19 7.81 -2.42 3.22
C CYS A 19 7.61 -3.88 3.56
N THR A 20 7.80 -4.24 4.81
CA THR A 20 7.63 -5.62 5.24
C THR A 20 6.27 -5.79 5.88
N GLU A 21 5.87 -7.05 6.03
CA GLU A 21 4.61 -7.34 6.69
C GLU A 21 4.63 -6.84 8.12
N GLU A 22 5.78 -6.90 8.76
CA GLU A 22 5.88 -6.43 10.14
C GLU A 22 5.65 -4.94 10.23
N GLU A 23 6.15 -4.19 9.27
CA GLU A 23 5.92 -2.75 9.27
C GLU A 23 4.46 -2.43 9.08
N ILE A 24 3.80 -3.17 8.18
CA ILE A 24 2.39 -2.95 7.95
C ILE A 24 1.61 -3.26 9.22
N ALA A 25 1.94 -4.36 9.87
CA ALA A 25 1.25 -4.74 11.10
C ALA A 25 1.43 -3.68 12.18
N LEU A 26 2.62 -3.11 12.27
CA LEU A 26 2.88 -2.10 13.29
C LEU A 26 2.05 -0.85 13.02
N VAL A 27 2.03 -0.38 11.80
CA VAL A 27 1.27 0.82 11.47
C VAL A 27 -0.23 0.57 11.64
N CYS A 28 -0.72 -0.59 11.24
CA CYS A 28 -2.11 -0.91 11.41
C CYS A 28 -2.49 -1.04 12.87
N SER A 29 -1.55 -1.47 13.69
CA SER A 29 -1.80 -1.56 15.11
C SER A 29 -1.99 -0.18 15.72
N ILE A 30 -1.32 0.81 15.18
CA ILE A 30 -1.44 2.17 15.71
C ILE A 30 -2.59 2.92 15.08
N ASN A 31 -2.74 2.87 13.77
CA ASN A 31 -3.73 3.66 13.07
C ASN A 31 -4.98 2.90 12.65
N GLY A 32 -5.00 1.61 12.80
CA GLY A 32 -6.16 0.83 12.38
C GLY A 32 -5.85 0.08 11.10
N THR A 33 -6.51 -1.06 10.92
CA THR A 33 -6.32 -1.89 9.75
C THR A 33 -7.25 -1.41 8.65
N ASN A 34 -6.79 -0.47 7.86
CA ASN A 34 -7.60 0.05 6.78
C ASN A 34 -6.70 0.54 5.66
N LEU A 35 -7.31 0.88 4.54
CA LEU A 35 -6.56 1.28 3.35
C LEU A 35 -5.73 2.53 3.60
N TYR A 36 -6.23 3.44 4.39
CA TYR A 36 -5.52 4.67 4.66
C TYR A 36 -4.15 4.39 5.29
N SER A 37 -4.08 3.41 6.19
CA SER A 37 -2.81 3.05 6.82
C SER A 37 -1.79 2.60 5.79
N LEU A 38 -2.23 1.81 4.83
CA LEU A 38 -1.32 1.35 3.78
C LEU A 38 -0.90 2.50 2.88
N GLU A 39 -1.81 3.40 2.57
CA GLU A 39 -1.48 4.54 1.73
C GLU A 39 -0.49 5.46 2.41
N CYS A 40 -0.56 5.58 3.72
CA CYS A 40 0.41 6.38 4.45
C CYS A 40 1.80 5.77 4.33
N ILE A 41 1.91 4.45 4.45
CA ILE A 41 3.19 3.80 4.31
C ILE A 41 3.70 3.97 2.87
N LEU A 42 2.83 3.78 1.90
CA LEU A 42 3.19 3.89 0.51
C LEU A 42 3.74 5.29 0.22
N PHE A 43 3.05 6.31 0.67
CA PHE A 43 3.49 7.67 0.43
C PHE A 43 4.83 7.94 1.12
N SER A 44 4.99 7.42 2.33
CA SER A 44 6.22 7.64 3.07
C SER A 44 7.42 6.99 2.39
N ARG A 45 7.20 5.87 1.72
CA ARG A 45 8.31 5.15 1.12
C ARG A 45 8.54 5.48 -0.34
N THR A 46 7.49 5.76 -1.08
CA THR A 46 7.63 5.99 -2.52
C THR A 46 7.18 7.37 -2.98
N GLY A 47 6.34 8.01 -2.19
CA GLY A 47 5.78 9.27 -2.61
C GLY A 47 4.45 9.15 -3.32
N TRP A 48 4.02 7.89 -3.64
CA TRP A 48 2.74 7.70 -4.29
C TRP A 48 1.63 7.79 -3.27
N ARG A 49 0.55 8.46 -3.61
CA ARG A 49 -0.52 8.66 -2.65
C ARG A 49 -1.54 7.55 -2.62
N SER A 50 -1.63 6.78 -3.66
CA SER A 50 -2.62 5.72 -3.72
C SER A 50 -2.13 4.61 -4.61
N LEU A 51 -2.82 3.47 -4.54
CA LEU A 51 -2.49 2.34 -5.37
C LEU A 51 -2.67 2.67 -6.84
N ASP A 52 -3.73 3.41 -7.15
CA ASP A 52 -4.00 3.77 -8.53
C ASP A 52 -2.86 4.62 -9.08
N GLN A 53 -2.37 5.56 -8.31
CA GLN A 53 -1.28 6.40 -8.76
C GLN A 53 -0.02 5.57 -8.95
N TRP A 54 0.25 4.65 -8.05
CA TRP A 54 1.41 3.79 -8.14
C TRP A 54 1.35 2.95 -9.42
N LYS A 55 0.20 2.36 -9.71
CA LYS A 55 0.05 1.54 -10.89
C LYS A 55 0.26 2.36 -12.16
N GLU A 56 -0.25 3.57 -12.15
CA GLU A 56 -0.17 4.39 -13.33
C GLU A 56 1.23 4.96 -13.54
N MET A 57 1.87 5.36 -12.47
CA MET A 57 3.16 6.04 -12.58
C MET A 57 4.35 5.12 -12.62
N GLU A 58 4.38 4.13 -11.75
CA GLU A 58 5.55 3.28 -11.66
C GLU A 58 5.31 1.89 -12.22
N LEU A 59 4.25 1.21 -11.81
CA LEU A 59 4.02 -0.16 -12.23
C LEU A 59 3.51 -0.25 -13.66
N ASN A 60 2.78 0.77 -14.08
CA ASN A 60 2.27 0.82 -15.45
C ASN A 60 1.52 -0.45 -15.79
N LEU A 61 0.71 -0.93 -14.88
CA LEU A 61 -0.04 -2.13 -15.12
C LEU A 61 -1.39 -1.82 -15.67
N GLU A 62 -1.54 -1.14 -16.83
CA GLU A 62 -2.75 -0.87 -17.27
C GLU A 62 -3.31 -1.91 -18.01
N GLY A 63 -4.33 -2.18 -17.78
CA GLY A 63 -4.84 -3.33 -18.26
C GLY A 63 -5.16 -3.46 -19.60
#